data_d15abc0b4164a4435163b8cbb1a19b6e
#
_entry.id   d15abc0b4164a4435163b8cbb1a19b6e
#
_cell.length_a   1.000
_cell.length_b   1.000
_cell.length_c   1.000
_cell.angle_alpha   90.00
_cell.angle_beta   90.00
_cell.angle_gamma   90.00
#
_symmetry.space_group_name_H-M   'P 1'
#
loop_
_entity.id
_entity.type
_entity.pdbx_description
1 polymer ?
#
loop_
_entity_poly.entity_id
_entity_poly.type
_entity_poly.pdbx_seq_one_letter_code
_entity_poly.pdbx_strand_id
1 'polypeptide(L)'
;MKKNLIKAATLVLGSSLVFAYGAKSIFYIEPYQAKCADDFVVVDCGVCYMGNDDYEDAPEHEAVVSEFYICTHEVTQDEYEKIMGTNPSRCKGKNLPVENVTWYDAIEYCNRRSIAEGYTPCYTEGFELNIGADGYRLPTETEWEYAASGGNKSLGYSFSGSDELDDVAWTPENSGGKIHKVMTKTPNELGIYDMSGNVSEWCWDWFGVYPSGKAGLDPEGPSDGDVRIVRGGSYNDKAYYKSGSFRDCKNPETASANVGFRVVRSGTRG
;
A
#
# COMPACT_ATOMS: atom_id res chain seq x y z
N MET A 1 -2.05 -22.75 66.49
CA MET A 1 -2.80 -22.49 65.26
C MET A 1 -2.10 -21.36 64.50
N LYS A 2 -1.28 -21.65 63.50
CA LYS A 2 -0.55 -20.69 62.68
C LYS A 2 -1.30 -20.56 61.35
N LYS A 3 -1.85 -19.35 61.05
CA LYS A 3 -2.45 -19.02 59.76
C LYS A 3 -1.35 -18.60 58.79
N ASN A 4 -1.12 -19.41 57.74
CA ASN A 4 -0.27 -19.04 56.64
C ASN A 4 -1.04 -18.07 55.71
N LEU A 5 -0.55 -16.85 55.59
CA LEU A 5 -0.97 -15.92 54.54
C LEU A 5 -0.21 -16.25 53.24
N ILE A 6 -0.93 -16.72 52.26
CA ILE A 6 -0.40 -16.86 50.88
C ILE A 6 -0.57 -15.52 50.22
N LYS A 7 0.52 -14.85 49.92
CA LYS A 7 0.52 -13.66 49.03
C LYS A 7 0.30 -14.09 47.59
N ALA A 8 -0.86 -13.73 47.04
CA ALA A 8 -1.10 -13.90 45.63
C ALA A 8 -0.28 -12.84 44.84
N ALA A 9 0.66 -13.29 44.07
CA ALA A 9 1.32 -12.45 43.07
C ALA A 9 0.40 -12.36 41.86
N THR A 10 -0.12 -11.18 41.57
CA THR A 10 -0.90 -10.92 40.36
C THR A 10 0.08 -10.83 39.20
N LEU A 11 0.16 -11.89 38.41
CA LEU A 11 0.85 -11.90 37.13
C LEU A 11 -0.11 -11.30 36.11
N VAL A 12 0.20 -10.11 35.61
CA VAL A 12 -0.53 -9.53 34.46
C VAL A 12 -0.04 -10.29 33.22
N LEU A 13 -0.80 -11.30 32.84
CA LEU A 13 -0.66 -11.97 31.55
C LEU A 13 -1.39 -11.10 30.53
N GLY A 14 -0.62 -10.56 29.58
CA GLY A 14 -1.18 -9.93 28.38
C GLY A 14 -2.11 -10.89 27.67
N SER A 15 -3.32 -10.46 27.38
CA SER A 15 -4.37 -11.23 26.73
C SER A 15 -3.98 -11.56 25.28
N SER A 16 -3.47 -12.79 25.06
CA SER A 16 -3.34 -13.37 23.73
C SER A 16 -4.70 -13.97 23.35
N LEU A 17 -5.42 -13.34 22.43
CA LEU A 17 -6.60 -13.95 21.82
C LEU A 17 -6.13 -15.03 20.81
N VAL A 18 -6.49 -16.27 21.11
CA VAL A 18 -6.28 -17.41 20.21
C VAL A 18 -7.54 -17.58 19.37
N PHE A 19 -7.46 -17.30 18.08
CA PHE A 19 -8.51 -17.68 17.13
C PHE A 19 -8.12 -19.01 16.48
N ALA A 20 -8.91 -20.05 16.72
CA ALA A 20 -8.76 -21.34 16.07
C ALA A 20 -9.48 -21.33 14.72
N TYR A 21 -8.74 -21.18 13.64
CA TYR A 21 -9.18 -21.52 12.29
C TYR A 21 -8.77 -22.96 11.98
N GLY A 22 -9.69 -23.72 11.34
CA GLY A 22 -9.64 -25.14 11.06
C GLY A 22 -8.26 -25.75 10.85
N ALA A 23 -7.99 -26.76 11.63
CA ALA A 23 -6.86 -27.69 11.68
C ALA A 23 -5.76 -27.57 10.60
N LYS A 24 -4.88 -26.58 10.70
CA LYS A 24 -3.50 -26.60 10.20
C LYS A 24 -2.67 -25.58 10.99
N SER A 25 -1.70 -26.13 11.74
CA SER A 25 -0.55 -25.44 12.35
C SER A 25 -0.81 -24.11 13.05
N ILE A 26 -0.82 -24.12 14.37
CA ILE A 26 -0.74 -22.89 15.18
C ILE A 26 0.66 -22.30 14.96
N PHE A 27 0.78 -21.27 14.17
CA PHE A 27 1.98 -20.44 14.13
C PHE A 27 1.92 -19.47 15.31
N TYR A 28 2.85 -19.62 16.24
CA TYR A 28 3.08 -18.62 17.28
C TYR A 28 3.78 -17.43 16.60
N ILE A 29 3.03 -16.38 16.32
CA ILE A 29 3.62 -15.11 15.88
C ILE A 29 4.03 -14.39 17.16
N GLU A 30 5.35 -14.26 17.42
CA GLU A 30 5.81 -13.35 18.45
C GLU A 30 5.26 -11.94 18.13
N PRO A 31 4.81 -11.16 19.14
CA PRO A 31 4.29 -9.83 18.88
C PRO A 31 5.38 -9.02 18.18
N TYR A 32 5.12 -8.66 16.92
CA TYR A 32 5.94 -7.76 16.14
C TYR A 32 5.94 -6.41 16.87
N GLN A 33 7.07 -6.03 17.44
CA GLN A 33 7.23 -4.67 17.96
C GLN A 33 7.28 -3.74 16.75
N ALA A 34 6.19 -3.03 16.51
CA ALA A 34 6.02 -2.11 15.40
C ALA A 34 7.14 -1.07 15.37
N LYS A 35 8.00 -1.20 14.37
CA LYS A 35 8.95 -0.16 13.99
C LYS A 35 8.27 0.89 13.10
N CYS A 36 6.95 0.83 13.00
CA CYS A 36 6.12 1.47 12.00
C CYS A 36 5.74 2.93 12.25
N ALA A 37 6.13 3.55 13.35
CA ALA A 37 5.87 4.98 13.55
C ALA A 37 6.73 5.87 12.63
N ASP A 38 7.90 5.38 12.20
CA ASP A 38 8.87 6.16 11.44
C ASP A 38 8.72 6.02 9.90
N ASP A 39 7.97 5.01 9.42
CA ASP A 39 7.86 4.69 7.99
C ASP A 39 6.56 5.21 7.35
N PHE A 40 5.72 5.94 8.08
CA PHE A 40 4.48 6.51 7.58
C PHE A 40 4.49 8.03 7.62
N VAL A 41 3.89 8.63 6.60
CA VAL A 41 3.61 10.06 6.57
C VAL A 41 2.12 10.30 6.51
N VAL A 42 1.69 11.43 7.10
CA VAL A 42 0.32 11.92 6.99
C VAL A 42 0.19 12.61 5.64
N VAL A 43 -0.84 12.24 4.90
CA VAL A 43 -1.32 12.96 3.74
C VAL A 43 -2.58 13.71 4.17
N ASP A 44 -2.46 15.03 4.26
CA ASP A 44 -3.58 15.88 4.66
C ASP A 44 -4.74 15.76 3.67
N CYS A 45 -5.98 15.94 4.16
CA CYS A 45 -7.15 16.01 3.29
C CYS A 45 -7.02 17.11 2.24
N GLY A 46 -7.57 16.88 1.06
CA GLY A 46 -7.52 17.88 0.01
C GLY A 46 -8.35 17.55 -1.22
N VAL A 47 -8.38 18.51 -2.13
CA VAL A 47 -8.94 18.35 -3.48
C VAL A 47 -7.81 17.99 -4.42
N CYS A 48 -7.99 16.94 -5.19
CA CYS A 48 -7.07 16.56 -6.26
C CYS A 48 -7.77 16.60 -7.62
N TYR A 49 -6.97 16.84 -8.65
CA TYR A 49 -7.37 16.67 -10.04
C TYR A 49 -6.64 15.44 -10.54
N MET A 50 -7.41 14.37 -10.77
CA MET A 50 -6.91 13.07 -11.23
C MET A 50 -7.11 12.92 -12.72
N GLY A 51 -6.28 12.06 -13.30
CA GLY A 51 -6.39 11.72 -14.71
C GLY A 51 -5.59 12.63 -15.61
N ASN A 52 -5.86 12.53 -16.89
CA ASN A 52 -5.25 13.32 -17.94
C ASN A 52 -6.13 13.20 -19.19
N ASP A 53 -6.55 14.33 -19.76
CA ASP A 53 -7.44 14.39 -20.93
C ASP A 53 -6.85 13.77 -22.22
N ASP A 54 -5.56 13.43 -22.20
CA ASP A 54 -4.94 12.65 -23.28
C ASP A 54 -5.34 11.17 -23.26
N TYR A 55 -6.00 10.69 -22.17
CA TYR A 55 -6.43 9.31 -22.00
C TYR A 55 -7.97 9.21 -22.02
N GLU A 56 -8.51 8.42 -22.94
CA GLU A 56 -9.97 8.26 -23.09
C GLU A 56 -10.64 7.64 -21.85
N ASP A 57 -9.91 6.79 -21.12
CA ASP A 57 -10.40 6.08 -19.92
C ASP A 57 -10.11 6.83 -18.60
N ALA A 58 -9.35 7.92 -18.68
CA ALA A 58 -8.91 8.68 -17.51
C ALA A 58 -9.01 10.20 -17.70
N PRO A 59 -10.18 10.75 -18.12
CA PRO A 59 -10.33 12.19 -18.26
C PRO A 59 -10.07 12.92 -16.95
N GLU A 60 -9.50 14.13 -17.02
CA GLU A 60 -9.27 14.93 -15.82
C GLU A 60 -10.58 15.20 -15.07
N HIS A 61 -10.57 14.97 -13.78
CA HIS A 61 -11.73 15.19 -12.92
C HIS A 61 -11.31 15.55 -11.49
N GLU A 62 -12.21 16.21 -10.78
CA GLU A 62 -12.01 16.62 -9.39
C GLU A 62 -12.44 15.47 -8.45
N ALA A 63 -11.57 15.13 -7.47
CA ALA A 63 -11.87 14.25 -6.36
C ALA A 63 -11.46 14.89 -5.03
N VAL A 64 -12.08 14.47 -3.94
CA VAL A 64 -11.74 14.91 -2.58
C VAL A 64 -11.23 13.71 -1.80
N VAL A 65 -10.08 13.87 -1.16
CA VAL A 65 -9.44 12.83 -0.35
C VAL A 65 -9.45 13.24 1.11
N SER A 66 -9.91 12.37 1.99
CA SER A 66 -9.78 12.52 3.44
C SER A 66 -8.33 12.32 3.88
N GLU A 67 -7.98 12.77 5.08
CA GLU A 67 -6.67 12.51 5.67
C GLU A 67 -6.42 11.00 5.82
N PHE A 68 -5.22 10.57 5.45
CA PHE A 68 -4.77 9.19 5.60
C PHE A 68 -3.27 9.10 5.87
N TYR A 69 -2.83 7.95 6.35
CA TYR A 69 -1.41 7.63 6.51
C TYR A 69 -0.98 6.72 5.37
N ILE A 70 0.18 7.02 4.77
CA ILE A 70 0.77 6.19 3.71
C ILE A 70 2.19 5.77 4.08
N CYS A 71 2.53 4.52 3.81
CA CYS A 71 3.92 4.07 3.93
C CYS A 71 4.81 4.81 2.94
N THR A 72 5.95 5.31 3.41
CA THR A 72 6.89 6.09 2.59
C THR A 72 7.55 5.28 1.47
N HIS A 73 7.45 3.97 1.49
CA HIS A 73 8.05 3.03 0.53
C HIS A 73 7.12 1.85 0.22
N GLU A 74 7.44 1.13 -0.84
CA GLU A 74 6.84 -0.16 -1.18
C GLU A 74 7.09 -1.17 -0.06
N VAL A 75 6.17 -2.09 0.21
CA VAL A 75 6.38 -3.17 1.19
C VAL A 75 7.61 -3.97 0.81
N THR A 76 8.58 -4.04 1.72
CA THR A 76 9.83 -4.78 1.50
C THR A 76 9.65 -6.29 1.69
N GLN A 77 10.56 -7.05 1.11
CA GLN A 77 10.57 -8.52 1.25
C GLN A 77 10.75 -8.96 2.71
N ASP A 78 11.52 -8.22 3.51
CA ASP A 78 11.72 -8.51 4.93
C ASP A 78 10.45 -8.28 5.75
N GLU A 79 9.70 -7.21 5.47
CA GLU A 79 8.39 -6.94 6.08
C GLU A 79 7.35 -7.99 5.68
N TYR A 80 7.28 -8.29 4.37
CA TYR A 80 6.35 -9.29 3.87
C TYR A 80 6.61 -10.67 4.48
N GLU A 81 7.86 -11.11 4.49
CA GLU A 81 8.24 -12.43 5.04
C GLU A 81 7.97 -12.53 6.55
N LYS A 82 8.17 -11.45 7.32
CA LYS A 82 7.84 -11.40 8.74
C LYS A 82 6.36 -11.62 9.02
N ILE A 83 5.50 -11.07 8.20
CA ILE A 83 4.04 -11.16 8.37
C ILE A 83 3.48 -12.44 7.75
N MET A 84 3.91 -12.78 6.54
CA MET A 84 3.35 -13.89 5.77
C MET A 84 4.06 -15.22 5.99
N GLY A 85 5.29 -15.20 6.56
CA GLY A 85 6.11 -16.39 6.76
C GLY A 85 6.78 -16.92 5.49
N THR A 86 6.59 -16.28 4.36
CA THR A 86 7.14 -16.66 3.04
C THR A 86 7.54 -15.43 2.24
N ASN A 87 8.45 -15.61 1.28
CA ASN A 87 8.82 -14.55 0.35
C ASN A 87 8.69 -15.07 -1.09
N PRO A 88 7.66 -14.65 -1.86
CA PRO A 88 7.41 -15.14 -3.21
C PRO A 88 8.31 -14.49 -4.28
N SER A 89 8.99 -13.39 -3.95
CA SER A 89 9.77 -12.58 -4.89
C SER A 89 10.81 -13.40 -5.66
N ARG A 90 11.00 -13.07 -6.92
CA ARG A 90 12.00 -13.74 -7.79
C ARG A 90 13.40 -13.27 -7.46
N CYS A 91 13.58 -11.97 -7.28
CA CYS A 91 14.87 -11.38 -6.91
C CYS A 91 14.91 -11.21 -5.39
N LYS A 92 15.84 -11.87 -4.69
CA LYS A 92 15.86 -11.90 -3.22
C LYS A 92 16.72 -10.80 -2.61
N GLY A 93 16.21 -10.12 -1.60
CA GLY A 93 16.93 -9.09 -0.83
C GLY A 93 16.03 -8.36 0.16
N LYS A 94 16.44 -8.27 1.42
CA LYS A 94 15.59 -7.77 2.53
C LYS A 94 14.93 -6.42 2.27
N ASN A 95 15.69 -5.47 1.72
CA ASN A 95 15.23 -4.10 1.46
C ASN A 95 14.77 -3.90 0.00
N LEU A 96 14.62 -4.98 -0.77
CA LEU A 96 13.96 -4.93 -2.08
C LEU A 96 12.45 -4.93 -1.87
N PRO A 97 11.67 -4.30 -2.75
CA PRO A 97 10.22 -4.43 -2.70
C PRO A 97 9.81 -5.90 -2.86
N VAL A 98 8.76 -6.31 -2.19
CA VAL A 98 8.14 -7.59 -2.48
C VAL A 98 7.49 -7.52 -3.86
N GLU A 99 7.71 -8.54 -4.67
CA GLU A 99 7.10 -8.70 -5.98
C GLU A 99 6.63 -10.14 -6.19
N ASN A 100 5.95 -10.40 -7.28
CA ASN A 100 5.36 -11.72 -7.56
C ASN A 100 4.28 -12.10 -6.53
N VAL A 101 3.49 -11.11 -6.16
CA VAL A 101 2.33 -11.20 -5.28
C VAL A 101 1.05 -10.90 -6.07
N THR A 102 -0.01 -11.62 -5.79
CA THR A 102 -1.36 -11.34 -6.28
C THR A 102 -1.98 -10.18 -5.50
N TRP A 103 -3.08 -9.62 -6.00
CA TRP A 103 -3.87 -8.64 -5.25
C TRP A 103 -4.40 -9.24 -3.94
N TYR A 104 -4.81 -10.51 -3.97
CA TYR A 104 -5.29 -11.22 -2.78
C TYR A 104 -4.18 -11.44 -1.74
N ASP A 105 -2.94 -11.70 -2.17
CA ASP A 105 -1.79 -11.79 -1.25
C ASP A 105 -1.53 -10.45 -0.56
N ALA A 106 -1.70 -9.32 -1.26
CA ALA A 106 -1.56 -8.00 -0.69
C ALA A 106 -2.67 -7.68 0.34
N ILE A 107 -3.92 -8.06 0.06
CA ILE A 107 -5.06 -7.96 0.99
C ILE A 107 -4.82 -8.78 2.26
N GLU A 108 -4.37 -10.04 2.10
CA GLU A 108 -4.07 -10.93 3.22
C GLU A 108 -2.92 -10.37 4.07
N TYR A 109 -1.88 -9.83 3.44
CA TYR A 109 -0.80 -9.13 4.15
C TYR A 109 -1.34 -7.97 4.99
N CYS A 110 -2.19 -7.12 4.42
CA CYS A 110 -2.80 -5.99 5.13
C CYS A 110 -3.54 -6.46 6.39
N ASN A 111 -4.38 -7.49 6.25
CA ASN A 111 -5.14 -8.03 7.37
C ASN A 111 -4.25 -8.66 8.45
N ARG A 112 -3.26 -9.48 8.05
CA ARG A 112 -2.32 -10.11 8.99
C ARG A 112 -1.45 -9.08 9.71
N ARG A 113 -0.96 -8.07 9.01
CA ARG A 113 -0.20 -6.98 9.60
C ARG A 113 -1.04 -6.20 10.60
N SER A 114 -2.30 -5.90 10.25
CA SER A 114 -3.24 -5.25 11.16
C SER A 114 -3.40 -6.02 12.47
N ILE A 115 -3.67 -7.33 12.39
CA ILE A 115 -3.79 -8.21 13.57
C ILE A 115 -2.50 -8.23 14.38
N ALA A 116 -1.35 -8.40 13.72
CA ALA A 116 -0.04 -8.49 14.38
C ALA A 116 0.31 -7.21 15.15
N GLU A 117 -0.15 -6.05 14.69
CA GLU A 117 0.09 -4.75 15.30
C GLU A 117 -1.09 -4.24 16.17
N GLY A 118 -2.14 -5.05 16.34
CA GLY A 118 -3.26 -4.77 17.25
C GLY A 118 -4.34 -3.85 16.67
N TYR A 119 -4.40 -3.72 15.35
CA TYR A 119 -5.44 -2.98 14.63
C TYR A 119 -6.57 -3.89 14.15
N THR A 120 -7.71 -3.29 13.83
CA THR A 120 -8.86 -3.98 13.22
C THR A 120 -8.59 -4.20 11.74
N PRO A 121 -8.63 -5.46 11.22
CA PRO A 121 -8.45 -5.74 9.81
C PRO A 121 -9.44 -4.97 8.92
N CYS A 122 -8.93 -4.41 7.83
CA CYS A 122 -9.73 -3.62 6.89
C CYS A 122 -10.55 -4.44 5.91
N TYR A 123 -10.29 -5.75 5.78
CA TYR A 123 -11.00 -6.58 4.81
C TYR A 123 -11.67 -7.77 5.48
N THR A 124 -12.92 -8.04 5.05
CA THR A 124 -13.68 -9.24 5.47
C THR A 124 -13.16 -10.49 4.75
N GLU A 125 -13.65 -11.68 5.14
CA GLU A 125 -13.36 -12.94 4.43
C GLU A 125 -13.83 -12.91 2.96
N GLY A 126 -14.83 -12.08 2.64
CA GLY A 126 -15.34 -11.86 1.28
C GLY A 126 -14.57 -10.78 0.49
N PHE A 127 -13.45 -10.29 1.04
CA PHE A 127 -12.65 -9.18 0.46
C PHE A 127 -13.42 -7.86 0.32
N GLU A 128 -14.40 -7.62 1.16
CA GLU A 128 -15.12 -6.36 1.25
C GLU A 128 -14.44 -5.45 2.30
N LEU A 129 -14.50 -4.13 2.11
CA LEU A 129 -14.01 -3.19 3.10
C LEU A 129 -14.84 -3.23 4.39
N ASN A 130 -14.15 -3.35 5.51
CA ASN A 130 -14.74 -3.26 6.83
C ASN A 130 -14.81 -1.78 7.25
N ILE A 131 -15.98 -1.19 7.12
CA ILE A 131 -16.21 0.22 7.44
C ILE A 131 -15.88 0.49 8.91
N GLY A 132 -15.01 1.47 9.15
CA GLY A 132 -14.57 1.86 10.49
C GLY A 132 -13.40 1.07 11.05
N ALA A 133 -12.79 0.17 10.26
CA ALA A 133 -11.52 -0.45 10.59
C ALA A 133 -10.38 0.58 10.56
N ASP A 134 -9.40 0.40 11.46
CA ASP A 134 -8.24 1.28 11.62
C ASP A 134 -6.92 0.62 11.19
N GLY A 135 -7.00 -0.57 10.60
CA GLY A 135 -5.87 -1.35 10.17
C GLY A 135 -5.25 -0.91 8.84
N TYR A 136 -4.38 -1.76 8.32
CA TYR A 136 -3.72 -1.58 7.04
C TYR A 136 -4.62 -2.00 5.88
N ARG A 137 -4.49 -1.28 4.77
CA ARG A 137 -5.17 -1.57 3.51
C ARG A 137 -4.34 -1.12 2.32
N LEU A 138 -4.70 -1.53 1.13
CA LEU A 138 -4.20 -0.93 -0.10
C LEU A 138 -4.73 0.51 -0.21
N PRO A 139 -3.98 1.42 -0.83
CA PRO A 139 -4.51 2.73 -1.19
C PRO A 139 -5.64 2.57 -2.21
N THR A 140 -6.62 3.45 -2.19
CA THR A 140 -7.46 3.64 -3.36
C THR A 140 -6.62 4.26 -4.48
N GLU A 141 -7.06 4.15 -5.72
CA GLU A 141 -6.36 4.76 -6.84
C GLU A 141 -6.23 6.29 -6.64
N THR A 142 -7.28 6.92 -6.11
CA THR A 142 -7.29 8.35 -5.80
C THR A 142 -6.28 8.72 -4.71
N GLU A 143 -6.21 7.96 -3.62
CA GLU A 143 -5.22 8.18 -2.57
C GLU A 143 -3.79 8.01 -3.09
N TRP A 144 -3.58 7.00 -3.95
CA TRP A 144 -2.29 6.74 -4.55
C TRP A 144 -1.85 7.91 -5.44
N GLU A 145 -2.71 8.38 -6.38
CA GLU A 145 -2.38 9.47 -7.30
C GLU A 145 -2.19 10.79 -6.56
N TYR A 146 -3.05 11.08 -5.58
CA TYR A 146 -2.92 12.27 -4.75
C TYR A 146 -1.60 12.29 -3.97
N ALA A 147 -1.21 11.17 -3.37
CA ALA A 147 0.07 11.05 -2.67
C ALA A 147 1.26 11.14 -3.64
N ALA A 148 1.17 10.53 -4.83
CA ALA A 148 2.21 10.56 -5.85
C ALA A 148 2.46 11.97 -6.39
N SER A 149 1.39 12.77 -6.52
CA SER A 149 1.48 14.17 -6.96
C SER A 149 2.00 15.15 -5.90
N GLY A 150 2.29 14.69 -4.67
CA GLY A 150 2.76 15.54 -3.57
C GLY A 150 1.62 16.09 -2.68
N GLY A 151 0.37 15.63 -2.87
CA GLY A 151 -0.79 16.06 -2.08
C GLY A 151 -0.97 17.57 -2.10
N ASN A 152 -1.25 18.16 -0.94
CA ASN A 152 -1.39 19.61 -0.77
C ASN A 152 -0.05 20.39 -0.85
N LYS A 153 1.08 19.69 -1.01
CA LYS A 153 2.41 20.29 -1.21
C LYS A 153 2.89 20.16 -2.67
N SER A 154 2.03 19.66 -3.56
CA SER A 154 2.38 19.41 -4.97
C SER A 154 3.02 20.63 -5.63
N LEU A 155 4.11 20.40 -6.34
CA LEU A 155 4.78 21.40 -7.18
C LEU A 155 4.44 21.22 -8.67
N GLY A 156 3.56 20.28 -9.00
CA GLY A 156 3.06 20.03 -10.34
C GLY A 156 4.06 19.34 -11.27
N TYR A 157 4.95 18.51 -10.73
CA TYR A 157 5.91 17.75 -11.51
C TYR A 157 5.24 16.65 -12.35
N SER A 158 5.88 16.30 -13.46
CA SER A 158 5.42 15.23 -14.36
C SER A 158 5.54 13.83 -13.74
N PHE A 159 6.51 13.63 -12.84
CA PHE A 159 6.73 12.41 -12.06
C PHE A 159 6.68 12.73 -10.57
N SER A 160 6.59 11.73 -9.73
CA SER A 160 6.50 11.93 -8.29
C SER A 160 7.79 12.56 -7.74
N GLY A 161 7.78 13.87 -7.54
CA GLY A 161 8.86 14.66 -6.93
C GLY A 161 9.88 15.28 -7.90
N SER A 162 9.76 15.11 -9.22
CA SER A 162 10.65 15.75 -10.22
C SER A 162 10.08 15.70 -11.63
N ASP A 163 10.53 16.63 -12.50
CA ASP A 163 10.36 16.52 -13.95
C ASP A 163 11.47 15.65 -14.60
N GLU A 164 12.55 15.40 -13.87
CA GLU A 164 13.65 14.55 -14.31
C GLU A 164 13.45 13.12 -13.78
N LEU A 165 12.99 12.21 -14.65
CA LEU A 165 12.63 10.83 -14.26
C LEU A 165 13.77 10.07 -13.56
N ASP A 166 15.01 10.28 -13.99
CA ASP A 166 16.18 9.60 -13.43
C ASP A 166 16.46 9.95 -11.96
N ASP A 167 15.96 11.09 -11.47
CA ASP A 167 16.12 11.48 -10.06
C ASP A 167 15.23 10.66 -9.14
N VAL A 168 14.03 10.30 -9.60
CA VAL A 168 12.95 9.75 -8.78
C VAL A 168 12.60 8.29 -9.12
N ALA A 169 13.07 7.75 -10.27
CA ALA A 169 12.63 6.45 -10.75
C ALA A 169 13.75 5.51 -11.14
N TRP A 170 13.52 4.22 -10.91
CA TRP A 170 14.24 3.13 -11.56
C TRP A 170 13.52 2.77 -12.86
N THR A 171 14.25 2.82 -13.98
CA THR A 171 13.74 2.69 -15.35
C THR A 171 14.54 1.61 -16.10
N PRO A 172 14.13 1.16 -17.30
CA PRO A 172 14.93 0.24 -18.10
C PRO A 172 16.36 0.73 -18.38
N GLU A 173 16.53 2.06 -18.47
CA GLU A 173 17.80 2.70 -18.82
C GLU A 173 18.78 2.72 -17.65
N ASN A 174 18.30 2.82 -16.41
CA ASN A 174 19.15 3.01 -15.22
C ASN A 174 19.08 1.86 -14.20
N SER A 175 18.09 0.94 -14.30
CA SER A 175 17.90 -0.16 -13.34
C SER A 175 18.83 -1.36 -13.58
N GLY A 176 19.41 -1.48 -14.76
CA GLY A 176 20.11 -2.72 -15.16
C GLY A 176 19.18 -3.93 -15.25
N GLY A 177 17.89 -3.70 -15.54
CA GLY A 177 16.87 -4.74 -15.74
C GLY A 177 16.41 -5.47 -14.48
N LYS A 178 16.46 -4.83 -13.32
CA LYS A 178 16.08 -5.42 -12.02
C LYS A 178 15.47 -4.40 -11.06
N ILE A 179 14.76 -4.89 -10.05
CA ILE A 179 14.30 -4.10 -8.91
C ILE A 179 15.48 -3.62 -8.05
N HIS A 180 15.31 -2.51 -7.39
CA HIS A 180 16.28 -1.89 -6.48
C HIS A 180 15.74 -1.79 -5.07
N LYS A 181 16.64 -1.53 -4.11
CA LYS A 181 16.24 -1.27 -2.72
C LYS A 181 15.31 -0.06 -2.70
N VAL A 182 14.28 -0.16 -1.89
CA VAL A 182 13.37 0.97 -1.66
C VAL A 182 14.12 2.18 -1.10
N MET A 183 13.58 3.38 -1.30
CA MET A 183 14.13 4.65 -0.80
C MET A 183 15.57 4.95 -1.28
N THR A 184 15.92 4.57 -2.51
CA THR A 184 17.25 4.85 -3.07
C THR A 184 17.26 5.92 -4.14
N LYS A 185 16.09 6.40 -4.53
CA LYS A 185 15.87 7.59 -5.38
C LYS A 185 15.39 8.76 -4.53
N THR A 186 15.21 9.93 -5.12
CA THR A 186 14.70 11.12 -4.42
C THR A 186 13.21 10.96 -4.11
N PRO A 187 12.75 11.30 -2.89
CA PRO A 187 11.31 11.26 -2.56
C PRO A 187 10.58 12.46 -3.16
N ASN A 188 9.25 12.39 -3.15
CA ASN A 188 8.42 13.54 -3.48
C ASN A 188 8.28 14.53 -2.31
N GLU A 189 7.47 15.57 -2.46
CA GLU A 189 7.26 16.67 -1.53
C GLU A 189 6.71 16.24 -0.16
N LEU A 190 6.08 15.06 -0.10
CA LEU A 190 5.59 14.44 1.13
C LEU A 190 6.62 13.53 1.80
N GLY A 191 7.78 13.29 1.16
CA GLY A 191 8.77 12.34 1.64
C GLY A 191 8.47 10.90 1.26
N ILE A 192 7.65 10.67 0.22
CA ILE A 192 7.27 9.35 -0.27
C ILE A 192 8.19 8.97 -1.44
N TYR A 193 8.72 7.76 -1.40
CA TYR A 193 9.68 7.23 -2.37
C TYR A 193 9.02 6.25 -3.35
N ASP A 194 9.66 6.06 -4.48
CA ASP A 194 9.38 4.99 -5.44
C ASP A 194 7.94 5.00 -6.02
N MET A 195 7.24 6.17 -5.95
CA MET A 195 5.93 6.35 -6.58
C MET A 195 6.02 6.40 -8.12
N SER A 196 7.22 6.48 -8.66
CA SER A 196 7.55 6.38 -10.07
C SER A 196 8.62 5.32 -10.26
N GLY A 197 8.29 4.19 -10.89
CA GLY A 197 9.26 3.11 -11.20
C GLY A 197 9.40 2.07 -10.08
N ASN A 198 10.53 1.37 -10.05
CA ASN A 198 10.85 0.20 -9.21
C ASN A 198 9.87 -0.95 -9.42
N VAL A 199 8.75 -1.06 -8.67
CA VAL A 199 7.67 -1.99 -8.99
C VAL A 199 6.35 -1.23 -9.15
N SER A 200 5.48 -1.70 -10.04
CA SER A 200 4.10 -1.20 -10.10
C SER A 200 3.35 -1.65 -8.85
N GLU A 201 2.39 -0.87 -8.39
CA GLU A 201 1.75 -1.07 -7.10
C GLU A 201 0.26 -1.38 -7.23
N TRP A 202 -0.20 -2.45 -6.61
CA TRP A 202 -1.61 -2.74 -6.48
C TRP A 202 -2.34 -1.65 -5.72
N CYS A 203 -3.49 -1.19 -6.30
CA CYS A 203 -4.49 -0.37 -5.61
C CYS A 203 -5.74 -1.20 -5.27
N TRP A 204 -6.59 -0.64 -4.44
CA TRP A 204 -7.87 -1.24 -4.05
C TRP A 204 -8.84 -1.36 -5.22
N ASP A 205 -8.92 -0.35 -6.07
CA ASP A 205 -9.98 -0.12 -7.03
C ASP A 205 -10.04 -1.18 -8.14
N TRP A 206 -11.25 -1.51 -8.58
CA TRP A 206 -11.46 -2.11 -9.88
C TRP A 206 -11.18 -1.10 -10.98
N PHE A 207 -10.66 -1.58 -12.09
CA PHE A 207 -10.46 -0.72 -13.26
C PHE A 207 -11.80 -0.33 -13.88
N GLY A 208 -11.97 0.97 -14.15
CA GLY A 208 -13.11 1.53 -14.88
C GLY A 208 -12.77 2.90 -15.44
N VAL A 209 -13.61 3.39 -16.34
CA VAL A 209 -13.48 4.75 -16.89
C VAL A 209 -13.78 5.75 -15.78
N TYR A 210 -12.95 6.77 -15.66
CA TYR A 210 -13.18 7.83 -14.68
C TYR A 210 -14.50 8.59 -14.97
N PRO A 211 -15.18 9.07 -13.92
CA PRO A 211 -16.37 9.87 -14.09
C PRO A 211 -16.04 11.19 -14.79
N SER A 212 -16.92 11.67 -15.64
CA SER A 212 -16.82 13.03 -16.14
C SER A 212 -17.24 14.02 -15.04
N GLY A 213 -16.35 14.93 -14.64
CA GLY A 213 -16.62 15.97 -13.66
C GLY A 213 -16.08 15.65 -12.26
N LYS A 214 -16.96 15.48 -11.25
CA LYS A 214 -16.55 15.27 -9.87
C LYS A 214 -16.76 13.82 -9.43
N ALA A 215 -15.71 13.19 -8.89
CA ALA A 215 -15.81 11.84 -8.34
C ALA A 215 -16.37 11.79 -6.90
N GLY A 216 -16.39 12.93 -6.19
CA GLY A 216 -16.88 13.00 -4.81
C GLY A 216 -15.77 12.86 -3.75
N LEU A 217 -16.19 12.44 -2.54
CA LEU A 217 -15.30 12.24 -1.39
C LEU A 217 -14.86 10.77 -1.35
N ASP A 218 -13.55 10.56 -1.22
CA ASP A 218 -12.91 9.23 -1.07
C ASP A 218 -13.41 8.21 -2.10
N PRO A 219 -13.28 8.46 -3.42
CA PRO A 219 -13.77 7.53 -4.42
C PRO A 219 -12.98 6.20 -4.36
N GLU A 220 -13.69 5.09 -4.52
CA GLU A 220 -13.18 3.71 -4.45
C GLU A 220 -13.27 2.99 -5.81
N GLY A 221 -13.53 3.73 -6.90
CA GLY A 221 -13.74 3.16 -8.22
C GLY A 221 -15.07 2.42 -8.38
N PRO A 222 -15.22 1.59 -9.43
CA PRO A 222 -16.41 0.75 -9.64
C PRO A 222 -16.58 -0.28 -8.52
N SER A 223 -17.83 -0.67 -8.24
CA SER A 223 -18.17 -1.68 -7.23
C SER A 223 -17.75 -3.10 -7.60
N ASP A 224 -17.56 -3.37 -8.89
CA ASP A 224 -17.16 -4.67 -9.44
C ASP A 224 -16.32 -4.48 -10.72
N GLY A 225 -15.62 -5.54 -11.14
CA GLY A 225 -14.80 -5.55 -12.34
C GLY A 225 -14.00 -6.84 -12.50
N ASP A 226 -13.27 -6.96 -13.60
CA ASP A 226 -12.46 -8.14 -13.93
C ASP A 226 -10.97 -7.95 -13.60
N VAL A 227 -10.52 -6.70 -13.52
CA VAL A 227 -9.11 -6.33 -13.30
C VAL A 227 -8.97 -5.21 -12.28
N ARG A 228 -7.91 -5.30 -11.46
CA ARG A 228 -7.58 -4.30 -10.43
C ARG A 228 -6.57 -3.29 -10.97
N ILE A 229 -6.63 -2.09 -10.43
CA ILE A 229 -5.69 -1.01 -10.77
C ILE A 229 -4.27 -1.33 -10.29
N VAL A 230 -3.30 -0.97 -11.12
CA VAL A 230 -1.86 -0.95 -10.82
C VAL A 230 -1.29 0.41 -11.21
N ARG A 231 -0.47 1.00 -10.36
CA ARG A 231 0.04 2.37 -10.55
C ARG A 231 1.56 2.44 -10.49
N GLY A 232 2.13 3.57 -10.95
CA GLY A 232 3.54 3.92 -10.80
C GLY A 232 4.49 3.37 -11.87
N GLY A 233 4.08 2.35 -12.61
CA GLY A 233 4.97 1.65 -13.52
C GLY A 233 6.14 0.96 -12.80
N SER A 234 6.96 0.19 -13.50
CA SER A 234 8.05 -0.56 -12.89
C SER A 234 9.41 -0.24 -13.52
N TYR A 235 10.46 -0.83 -12.96
CA TYR A 235 11.84 -0.77 -13.51
C TYR A 235 11.94 -1.19 -14.98
N ASN A 236 10.98 -1.95 -15.48
CA ASN A 236 10.96 -2.53 -16.82
C ASN A 236 10.04 -1.79 -17.80
N ASP A 237 9.31 -0.79 -17.32
CA ASP A 237 8.35 -0.03 -18.13
C ASP A 237 8.98 1.26 -18.66
N LYS A 238 8.50 1.74 -19.81
CA LYS A 238 8.94 3.02 -20.41
C LYS A 238 8.51 4.20 -19.52
N ALA A 239 9.17 5.34 -19.72
CA ALA A 239 8.91 6.58 -18.97
C ALA A 239 7.43 6.97 -18.89
N TYR A 240 6.70 6.86 -19.98
CA TYR A 240 5.27 7.14 -20.07
C TYR A 240 4.42 6.43 -18.99
N TYR A 241 4.75 5.18 -18.65
CA TYR A 241 4.05 4.38 -17.64
C TYR A 241 4.32 4.84 -16.19
N LYS A 242 5.20 5.81 -15.99
CA LYS A 242 5.65 6.28 -14.68
C LYS A 242 5.12 7.67 -14.31
N SER A 243 4.37 8.33 -15.23
CA SER A 243 3.68 9.57 -14.89
C SER A 243 2.66 9.34 -13.77
N GLY A 244 2.46 10.36 -12.95
CA GLY A 244 1.51 10.28 -11.83
C GLY A 244 0.08 9.91 -12.26
N SER A 245 -0.33 10.28 -13.47
CA SER A 245 -1.67 10.05 -14.02
C SER A 245 -1.81 8.76 -14.85
N PHE A 246 -0.69 8.04 -15.18
CA PHE A 246 -0.80 6.82 -15.96
C PHE A 246 -1.42 5.69 -15.14
N ARG A 247 -2.39 5.01 -15.73
CA ARG A 247 -3.13 3.88 -15.17
C ARG A 247 -2.77 2.59 -15.89
N ASP A 248 -2.57 1.51 -15.14
CA ASP A 248 -2.48 0.16 -15.67
C ASP A 248 -3.41 -0.74 -14.86
N CYS A 249 -3.69 -1.93 -15.34
CA CYS A 249 -4.56 -2.89 -14.66
C CYS A 249 -4.10 -4.32 -14.89
N LYS A 250 -4.42 -5.19 -13.93
CA LYS A 250 -4.11 -6.62 -14.03
C LYS A 250 -5.22 -7.46 -13.38
N ASN A 251 -5.35 -8.70 -13.86
CA ASN A 251 -6.20 -9.68 -13.19
C ASN A 251 -5.70 -9.89 -11.75
N PRO A 252 -6.59 -9.82 -10.73
CA PRO A 252 -6.21 -9.90 -9.32
C PRO A 252 -5.51 -11.21 -8.90
N GLU A 253 -5.66 -12.28 -9.68
CA GLU A 253 -4.98 -13.57 -9.46
C GLU A 253 -3.57 -13.63 -10.07
N THR A 254 -3.17 -12.60 -10.81
CA THR A 254 -1.87 -12.59 -11.50
C THR A 254 -0.76 -12.11 -10.58
N ALA A 255 0.23 -12.96 -10.35
CA ALA A 255 1.50 -12.58 -9.72
C ALA A 255 2.53 -12.23 -10.80
N SER A 256 3.19 -11.09 -10.67
CA SER A 256 4.18 -10.60 -11.65
C SER A 256 5.45 -10.09 -10.97
N ALA A 257 6.61 -10.35 -11.59
CA ALA A 257 7.92 -9.97 -11.03
C ALA A 257 8.21 -8.45 -11.04
N ASN A 258 7.29 -7.67 -11.54
CA ASN A 258 7.36 -6.21 -11.58
C ASN A 258 6.15 -5.55 -10.89
N VAL A 259 5.39 -6.30 -10.08
CA VAL A 259 4.24 -5.79 -9.33
C VAL A 259 4.37 -6.16 -7.86
N GLY A 260 4.32 -5.14 -7.03
CA GLY A 260 4.27 -5.20 -5.58
C GLY A 260 3.11 -4.33 -5.06
N PHE A 261 3.29 -3.72 -3.89
CA PHE A 261 2.29 -2.82 -3.30
C PHE A 261 2.89 -2.02 -2.15
N ARG A 262 2.20 -0.94 -1.79
CA ARG A 262 2.37 -0.24 -0.50
C ARG A 262 1.09 -0.27 0.31
N VAL A 263 1.18 0.11 1.57
CA VAL A 263 0.03 0.12 2.47
C VAL A 263 -0.29 1.51 2.97
N VAL A 264 -1.58 1.71 3.24
CA VAL A 264 -2.12 2.91 3.87
C VAL A 264 -2.93 2.54 5.10
N ARG A 265 -3.27 3.54 5.91
CA ARG A 265 -4.27 3.47 6.98
C ARG A 265 -5.15 4.70 6.92
N SER A 266 -6.42 4.56 7.22
CA SER A 266 -7.31 5.69 7.33
C SER A 266 -6.88 6.60 8.49
N GLY A 267 -6.97 7.91 8.30
CA GLY A 267 -6.82 8.88 9.37
C GLY A 267 -7.86 8.62 10.47
N THR A 268 -7.61 9.08 11.67
CA THR A 268 -8.61 9.04 12.73
C THR A 268 -9.75 9.97 12.32
N ARG A 269 -10.91 9.39 11.98
CA ARG A 269 -12.13 10.20 11.84
C ARG A 269 -12.41 10.83 13.20
N GLY A 270 -12.11 12.13 13.30
CA GLY A 270 -12.38 12.92 14.50
C GLY A 270 -13.88 13.09 14.75
#